data_643ed0b2dcee3a828aa62410258cf997
#
_entry.id   643ed0b2dcee3a828aa62410258cf997
#
_cell.length_a   1.000
_cell.length_b   1.000
_cell.length_c   1.000
_cell.angle_alpha   90.00
_cell.angle_beta   90.00
_cell.angle_gamma   90.00
#
_symmetry.space_group_name_H-M   'P 1'
#
loop_
_entity.id
_entity.type
_entity.pdbx_description
1 polymer ?
#
loop_
_entity_poly.entity_id
_entity_poly.type
_entity_poly.pdbx_seq_one_letter_code
_entity_poly.pdbx_strand_id
1 'polypeptide(L)' 'MVNSIGSKLKIYNVNTGQKFEGVVVRNDSNFTQISARNTNTGLSFGMISLQKDELNNWRQSETDNTFIFM' A
#
# COMPACT_ATOMS: atom_id res chain seq x y z
N MET A 1 -0.85 13.60 3.46
CA MET A 1 -1.99 13.70 2.55
C MET A 1 -2.68 12.36 2.44
N VAL A 2 -3.99 12.40 2.40
CA VAL A 2 -4.82 11.20 2.42
C VAL A 2 -5.38 10.98 1.02
N ASN A 3 -5.19 9.77 0.47
CA ASN A 3 -5.73 9.44 -0.84
C ASN A 3 -7.21 9.10 -0.73
N SER A 4 -7.98 9.60 -1.68
CA SER A 4 -9.42 9.32 -1.72
C SER A 4 -9.69 7.88 -2.15
N ILE A 5 -10.77 7.31 -1.64
CA ILE A 5 -11.24 6.00 -2.10
C ILE A 5 -11.48 6.06 -3.61
N GLY A 6 -11.00 5.06 -4.32
CA GLY A 6 -11.06 4.99 -5.77
C GLY A 6 -9.85 5.58 -6.48
N SER A 7 -8.96 6.25 -5.75
CA SER A 7 -7.74 6.80 -6.34
C SER A 7 -6.76 5.69 -6.71
N LYS A 8 -6.11 5.84 -7.85
CA LYS A 8 -5.03 4.97 -8.26
C LYS A 8 -3.72 5.48 -7.68
N LEU A 9 -2.89 4.58 -7.21
CA LEU A 9 -1.59 4.95 -6.68
C LEU A 9 -0.58 3.82 -6.89
N LYS A 10 0.68 4.16 -6.70
CA LYS A 10 1.78 3.20 -6.74
C LYS A 10 2.45 3.15 -5.38
N ILE A 11 2.81 1.95 -4.95
CA ILE A 11 3.52 1.75 -3.70
C ILE A 11 4.75 0.89 -3.94
N TYR A 12 5.73 1.06 -3.07
CA TYR A 12 7.00 0.38 -3.17
C TYR A 12 7.29 -0.29 -1.83
N ASN A 13 7.56 -1.60 -1.87
CA ASN A 13 7.96 -2.35 -0.68
C ASN A 13 9.47 -2.17 -0.48
N VAL A 14 9.86 -1.45 0.56
CA VAL A 14 11.28 -1.15 0.80
C VAL A 14 12.07 -2.37 1.27
N ASN A 15 11.41 -3.40 1.74
CA ASN A 15 12.06 -4.62 2.21
C ASN A 15 12.42 -5.56 1.06
N THR A 16 11.60 -5.63 0.04
CA THR A 16 11.78 -6.58 -1.08
C THR A 16 12.13 -5.90 -2.38
N GLY A 17 11.93 -4.60 -2.51
CA GLY A 17 12.12 -3.87 -3.74
C GLY A 17 10.99 -4.03 -4.75
N GLN A 18 9.92 -4.69 -4.38
CA GLN A 18 8.78 -4.90 -5.28
C GLN A 18 7.91 -3.65 -5.37
N LYS A 19 7.40 -3.41 -6.57
CA LYS A 19 6.49 -2.31 -6.84
C LYS A 19 5.09 -2.84 -7.12
N PHE A 20 4.11 -2.13 -6.59
CA PHE A 20 2.71 -2.46 -6.80
C PHE A 20 1.96 -1.21 -7.22
N GLU A 21 0.90 -1.40 -7.98
CA GLU A 21 -0.07 -0.35 -8.23
C GLU A 21 -1.44 -0.85 -7.82
N GLY A 22 -2.30 0.07 -7.45
CA GLY A 22 -3.62 -0.34 -7.02
C GLY A 22 -4.56 0.83 -6.83
N VAL A 23 -5.71 0.49 -6.27
CA VAL A 23 -6.80 1.42 -6.03
C VAL A 23 -7.11 1.42 -4.55
N VAL A 24 -7.25 2.62 -3.99
CA VAL A 24 -7.63 2.77 -2.59
C VAL A 24 -9.08 2.33 -2.42
N VAL A 25 -9.30 1.34 -1.56
CA VAL A 25 -10.65 0.83 -1.29
C VAL A 25 -11.14 1.23 0.10
N ARG A 26 -10.22 1.59 0.99
CA ARG A 26 -10.55 2.07 2.32
C ARG A 26 -9.47 3.02 2.80
N ASN A 27 -9.87 4.08 3.49
CA ASN A 27 -8.93 5.09 3.89
C ASN A 27 -9.36 5.80 5.17
N ASP A 28 -8.47 5.75 6.15
CA ASP A 28 -8.59 6.45 7.43
C ASP A 28 -7.31 7.26 7.66
N SER A 29 -7.28 8.07 8.71
CA SER A 29 -6.11 8.89 9.00
C SER A 29 -4.83 8.08 9.20
N ASN A 30 -4.94 6.87 9.76
CA ASN A 30 -3.79 6.01 10.05
C ASN A 30 -3.85 4.65 9.37
N PHE A 31 -4.83 4.44 8.49
CA PHE A 31 -5.05 3.15 7.88
C PHE A 31 -5.50 3.31 6.43
N THR A 32 -4.88 2.55 5.55
CA THR A 32 -5.25 2.54 4.13
C THR A 32 -5.26 1.11 3.64
N GLN A 33 -6.31 0.75 2.91
CA GLN A 33 -6.41 -0.55 2.29
C GLN A 33 -6.46 -0.39 0.78
N ILE A 34 -5.64 -1.16 0.08
CA ILE A 34 -5.43 -1.02 -1.35
C ILE A 34 -5.66 -2.35 -2.02
N SER A 35 -6.43 -2.34 -3.10
CA SER A 35 -6.51 -3.49 -4.00
C SER A 35 -5.35 -3.39 -4.97
N ALA A 36 -4.34 -4.24 -4.81
CA ALA A 36 -3.05 -4.08 -5.44
C ALA A 36 -2.77 -5.12 -6.52
N ARG A 37 -1.91 -4.73 -7.45
CA ARG A 37 -1.40 -5.58 -8.51
C ARG A 37 0.11 -5.42 -8.57
N ASN A 38 0.82 -6.53 -8.74
CA ASN A 38 2.27 -6.50 -8.92
C ASN A 38 2.57 -5.95 -10.31
N THR A 39 3.32 -4.86 -10.39
CA THR A 39 3.60 -4.20 -11.66
C THR A 39 4.52 -5.00 -12.57
N ASN A 40 5.35 -5.88 -12.00
CA ASN A 40 6.28 -6.68 -12.79
C ASN A 40 5.59 -7.86 -13.48
N THR A 41 4.63 -8.47 -12.82
CA THR A 41 3.95 -9.66 -13.34
C THR A 41 2.58 -9.37 -13.91
N GLY A 42 1.97 -8.25 -13.53
CA GLY A 42 0.60 -7.92 -13.91
C GLY A 42 -0.46 -8.73 -13.18
N LEU A 43 -0.05 -9.62 -12.28
CA LEU A 43 -0.98 -10.47 -11.55
C LEU A 43 -1.54 -9.73 -10.33
N SER A 44 -2.79 -10.03 -10.02
CA SER A 44 -3.43 -9.50 -8.82
C SER A 44 -2.71 -10.00 -7.59
N PHE A 45 -2.32 -9.08 -6.71
CA PHE A 45 -1.72 -9.41 -5.43
C PHE A 45 -2.77 -9.59 -4.33
N GLY A 46 -3.93 -8.95 -4.51
CA GLY A 46 -4.98 -8.93 -3.51
C GLY A 46 -4.98 -7.63 -2.73
N MET A 47 -5.50 -7.69 -1.52
CA MET A 47 -5.64 -6.52 -0.68
C MET A 47 -4.39 -6.33 0.18
N ILE A 48 -3.88 -5.11 0.19
CA ILE A 48 -2.78 -4.71 1.08
C ILE A 48 -3.35 -3.73 2.09
N SER A 49 -3.22 -4.08 3.36
CA SER A 49 -3.65 -3.22 4.47
C SER A 49 -2.43 -2.57 5.09
N LEU A 50 -2.38 -1.26 5.04
CA LEU A 50 -1.26 -0.47 5.54
C LEU A 50 -1.69 0.36 6.73
N GLN A 51 -0.90 0.31 7.80
CA GLN A 51 -1.13 1.09 8.99
C GLN A 51 0.06 2.02 9.24
N LYS A 52 -0.25 3.26 9.60
CA LYS A 52 0.79 4.25 9.89
C LYS A 52 1.35 4.01 11.27
N ASP A 53 2.67 3.93 11.38
CA ASP A 53 3.34 3.74 12.65
C ASP A 53 3.74 5.08 13.30
N GLU A 54 4.45 5.00 14.42
CA GLU A 54 4.87 6.19 15.17
C GLU A 54 5.85 7.07 14.40
N LEU A 55 6.56 6.49 13.44
CA LEU A 55 7.52 7.21 12.60
C LEU A 55 6.90 7.68 11.29
N ASN A 56 5.58 7.60 11.18
CA ASN A 56 4.83 7.96 9.97
C ASN A 56 5.14 7.07 8.76
N ASN A 57 5.61 5.86 9.00
CA ASN A 57 5.80 4.88 7.95
C ASN A 57 4.55 4.03 7.79
N TRP A 58 4.27 3.65 6.55
CA TRP A 58 3.15 2.76 6.26
C TRP A 58 3.63 1.31 6.32
N ARG A 59 3.12 0.55 7.26
CA ARG A 59 3.48 -0.84 7.45
C ARG A 59 2.32 -1.75 7.15
N GLN A 60 2.63 -2.88 6.53
CA GLN A 60 1.66 -3.95 6.34
C GLN A 60 1.45 -4.66 7.67
N SER A 61 0.20 -4.77 8.12
CA SER A 61 -0.12 -5.23 9.46
C SER A 61 0.25 -6.69 9.73
N GLU A 62 0.41 -7.50 8.69
CA GLU A 62 0.67 -8.94 8.86
C GLU A 62 2.15 -9.31 8.74
N THR A 63 2.99 -8.48 8.15
CA THR A 63 4.34 -8.88 7.74
C THR A 63 5.43 -7.92 8.17
N ASP A 64 5.14 -6.82 8.81
CA ASP A 64 6.10 -5.77 9.13
C ASP A 64 6.79 -5.14 7.92
N ASN A 65 6.36 -5.45 6.71
CA ASN A 65 6.90 -4.80 5.52
C ASN A 65 6.52 -3.32 5.53
N THR A 66 7.49 -2.49 5.17
CA THR A 66 7.29 -1.05 5.07
C THR A 66 7.10 -0.68 3.61
N PHE A 67 6.10 0.15 3.35
CA PHE A 67 5.79 0.63 2.02
C PHE A 67 5.91 2.14 1.96
N ILE A 68 6.32 2.65 0.83
CA ILE A 68 6.27 4.07 0.54
C ILE A 68 5.35 4.31 -0.65
N PHE A 69 4.67 5.43 -0.64
CA PHE A 69 3.83 5.85 -1.76
C PHE A 69 4.70 6.58 -2.78
N MET A 70 4.55 6.18 -4.00
CA MET A 70 5.33 6.75 -5.10
C MET A 70 4.57 7.84 -5.85
#